data_51d5873840cb9f5e139674edb2c2bcf3
#
_entry.id   51d5873840cb9f5e139674edb2c2bcf3
#
_cell.length_a   1.000
_cell.length_b   1.000
_cell.length_c   1.000
_cell.angle_alpha   90.00
_cell.angle_beta   90.00
_cell.angle_gamma   90.00
#
_symmetry.space_group_name_H-M   'P 1'
#
loop_
_entity.id
_entity.type
_entity.pdbx_description
1 polymer ?
#
loop_
_entity_poly.entity_id
_entity_poly.type
_entity_poly.pdbx_seq_one_letter_code
_entity_poly.pdbx_strand_id
1 'polypeptide(L)'
;MTTIRILPDDVLIESAPGETLLDVSLRSGIAHAHACGGHARCSTCRVEVTDGIDACAPRTPAEQTLADRLGFSPQLRLACQTTASNSVTMRRLILDDDDVALVDQRGRSAAAVAAGEERSLAIMFADIREFTSFSEPLPPHDVVHVLNRYFHAMGREVARFGGCIDNYMGDGVMALFGLGESDTDHSAALNAVQAGLAMLKTMDALKPYLETAYGQSFDMRIGIHFGEAVVGSVGAIGRERVTAIGDAVNFASRIEGANKAEGTRLLISEALHALLGPQLQIGRSLRVPVKGKSGEYALYEVVGLA
;
A
#
# COMPACT_ATOMS: atom_id res chain seq x y z
N MET A 1 39.42 -12.34 15.23
CA MET A 1 38.08 -12.86 14.79
C MET A 1 37.03 -12.04 15.50
N THR A 2 36.04 -11.59 14.79
CA THR A 2 34.95 -10.77 15.33
C THR A 2 33.88 -11.69 15.90
N THR A 3 33.50 -11.52 17.18
CA THR A 3 32.51 -12.36 17.82
C THR A 3 31.24 -11.55 18.09
N ILE A 4 30.11 -12.03 17.63
CA ILE A 4 28.79 -11.42 17.85
C ILE A 4 28.03 -12.24 18.88
N ARG A 5 27.65 -11.60 20.00
CA ARG A 5 26.74 -12.18 20.99
C ARG A 5 25.34 -11.73 20.72
N ILE A 6 24.43 -12.66 20.53
CA ILE A 6 23.02 -12.38 20.16
C ILE A 6 22.11 -12.70 21.35
N LEU A 7 21.41 -11.68 21.84
CA LEU A 7 20.43 -11.77 22.91
C LEU A 7 19.01 -11.73 22.35
N PRO A 8 18.04 -12.37 23.00
CA PRO A 8 18.09 -13.10 24.27
C PRO A 8 18.62 -14.54 24.17
N ASP A 9 18.87 -15.06 22.94
CA ASP A 9 19.28 -16.48 22.74
C ASP A 9 20.61 -16.81 23.43
N ASP A 10 21.38 -15.80 23.77
CA ASP A 10 22.70 -15.87 24.40
C ASP A 10 23.72 -16.70 23.62
N VAL A 11 23.70 -16.60 22.31
CA VAL A 11 24.55 -17.33 21.38
C VAL A 11 25.75 -16.47 20.97
N LEU A 12 26.94 -17.07 20.97
CA LEU A 12 28.19 -16.46 20.49
C LEU A 12 28.52 -17.01 19.11
N ILE A 13 28.70 -16.13 18.13
CA ILE A 13 28.93 -16.51 16.73
C ILE A 13 30.11 -15.73 16.19
N GLU A 14 31.01 -16.42 15.49
CA GLU A 14 32.08 -15.75 14.74
C GLU A 14 31.52 -15.14 13.46
N SER A 15 31.82 -13.87 13.24
CA SER A 15 31.46 -13.13 12.02
C SER A 15 32.62 -13.12 11.03
N ALA A 16 32.30 -13.34 9.76
CA ALA A 16 33.22 -13.13 8.67
C ALA A 16 33.42 -11.62 8.35
N PRO A 17 34.56 -11.22 7.77
CA PRO A 17 34.79 -9.83 7.38
C PRO A 17 33.71 -9.34 6.40
N GLY A 18 33.07 -8.22 6.73
CA GLY A 18 32.03 -7.59 5.90
C GLY A 18 30.63 -8.21 6.05
N GLU A 19 30.46 -9.24 6.86
CA GLU A 19 29.16 -9.84 7.14
C GLU A 19 28.33 -8.90 8.03
N THR A 20 27.05 -8.73 7.69
CA THR A 20 26.14 -7.89 8.50
C THR A 20 25.66 -8.67 9.73
N LEU A 21 25.20 -7.95 10.77
CA LEU A 21 24.60 -8.57 11.94
C LEU A 21 23.37 -9.43 11.60
N LEU A 22 22.65 -9.07 10.54
CA LEU A 22 21.53 -9.87 10.02
C LEU A 22 22.04 -11.19 9.41
N ASP A 23 23.05 -11.12 8.54
CA ASP A 23 23.62 -12.32 7.91
C ASP A 23 24.14 -13.32 8.94
N VAL A 24 24.84 -12.82 9.97
CA VAL A 24 25.33 -13.64 11.10
C VAL A 24 24.16 -14.35 11.78
N SER A 25 23.06 -13.65 12.08
CA SER A 25 21.88 -14.23 12.72
C SER A 25 21.27 -15.33 11.85
N LEU A 26 20.99 -15.03 10.58
CA LEU A 26 20.30 -15.93 9.64
C LEU A 26 21.13 -17.18 9.34
N ARG A 27 22.44 -17.02 9.10
CA ARG A 27 23.37 -18.14 8.87
C ARG A 27 23.43 -19.10 10.06
N SER A 28 23.26 -18.57 11.25
CA SER A 28 23.31 -19.35 12.48
C SER A 28 21.96 -19.95 12.89
N GLY A 29 20.97 -19.84 12.03
CA GLY A 29 19.63 -20.38 12.26
C GLY A 29 18.78 -19.58 13.25
N ILE A 30 19.24 -18.37 13.64
CA ILE A 30 18.48 -17.50 14.53
C ILE A 30 17.45 -16.77 13.69
N ALA A 31 16.17 -16.93 14.00
CA ALA A 31 15.09 -16.20 13.37
C ALA A 31 15.26 -14.70 13.63
N HIS A 32 15.38 -13.88 12.60
CA HIS A 32 15.57 -12.45 12.69
C HIS A 32 14.67 -11.75 11.69
N ALA A 33 13.72 -10.95 12.19
CA ALA A 33 12.76 -10.23 11.35
C ALA A 33 13.47 -9.29 10.37
N HIS A 34 13.13 -9.37 9.07
CA HIS A 34 13.71 -8.55 8.01
C HIS A 34 12.74 -8.38 6.83
N ALA A 35 11.55 -7.85 7.11
CA ALA A 35 10.43 -7.78 6.18
C ALA A 35 10.75 -7.21 4.79
N CYS A 36 11.70 -6.28 4.66
CA CYS A 36 12.13 -5.74 3.37
C CYS A 36 13.28 -6.53 2.71
N GLY A 37 13.61 -7.73 3.17
CA GLY A 37 14.70 -8.52 2.61
C GLY A 37 16.11 -7.94 2.84
N GLY A 38 16.30 -7.07 3.85
CA GLY A 38 17.63 -6.50 4.15
C GLY A 38 17.96 -5.18 3.42
N HIS A 39 17.00 -4.55 2.76
CA HIS A 39 17.20 -3.36 1.92
C HIS A 39 17.10 -2.01 2.65
N ALA A 40 17.14 -1.97 3.98
CA ALA A 40 16.98 -0.75 4.81
C ALA A 40 15.69 0.06 4.53
N ARG A 41 14.62 -0.60 4.03
CA ARG A 41 13.32 0.03 3.73
C ARG A 41 12.32 -0.12 4.89
N CYS A 42 12.64 -0.94 5.89
CA CYS A 42 11.86 -1.15 7.09
C CYS A 42 12.75 -1.16 8.32
N SER A 43 12.13 -1.21 9.50
CA SER A 43 12.84 -1.27 10.76
C SER A 43 12.65 -2.60 11.51
N THR A 44 12.18 -3.65 10.84
CA THR A 44 11.89 -4.93 11.51
C THR A 44 13.15 -5.66 11.96
N CYS A 45 14.30 -5.43 11.30
CA CYS A 45 15.60 -5.99 11.70
C CYS A 45 16.32 -5.16 12.78
N ARG A 46 15.61 -4.31 13.53
CA ARG A 46 16.21 -3.48 14.58
C ARG A 46 16.86 -4.31 15.67
N VAL A 47 18.05 -3.90 16.05
CA VAL A 47 18.77 -4.43 17.21
C VAL A 47 19.23 -3.28 18.10
N GLU A 48 19.30 -3.55 19.39
CA GLU A 48 20.02 -2.69 20.35
C GLU A 48 21.42 -3.25 20.55
N VAL A 49 22.44 -2.47 20.20
CA VAL A 49 23.82 -2.81 20.51
C VAL A 49 24.07 -2.43 21.98
N THR A 50 24.14 -3.43 22.84
CA THR A 50 24.30 -3.25 24.29
C THR A 50 25.75 -3.15 24.71
N ASP A 51 26.68 -3.65 23.89
CA ASP A 51 28.12 -3.55 24.10
C ASP A 51 28.84 -3.57 22.74
N GLY A 52 29.93 -2.83 22.62
CA GLY A 52 30.76 -2.78 21.41
C GLY A 52 30.22 -1.87 20.30
N ILE A 53 29.44 -0.84 20.61
CA ILE A 53 28.88 0.08 19.58
C ILE A 53 29.97 0.75 18.74
N ASP A 54 31.11 1.06 19.34
CA ASP A 54 32.28 1.70 18.70
C ASP A 54 32.94 0.74 17.68
N ALA A 55 32.71 -0.55 17.79
CA ALA A 55 33.18 -1.54 16.83
C ALA A 55 32.25 -1.69 15.62
N CYS A 56 31.05 -1.13 15.69
CA CYS A 56 30.11 -1.12 14.56
C CYS A 56 30.52 -0.06 13.53
N ALA A 57 30.40 -0.40 12.26
CA ALA A 57 30.57 0.57 11.19
C ALA A 57 29.59 1.75 11.35
N PRO A 58 29.93 2.95 10.89
CA PRO A 58 28.99 4.06 10.83
C PRO A 58 27.72 3.67 10.10
N ARG A 59 26.59 4.32 10.44
CA ARG A 59 25.33 4.08 9.73
C ARG A 59 25.49 4.35 8.25
N THR A 60 24.95 3.47 7.42
CA THR A 60 24.82 3.73 5.99
C THR A 60 23.84 4.89 5.75
N PRO A 61 23.90 5.60 4.61
CA PRO A 61 22.94 6.67 4.31
C PRO A 61 21.47 6.20 4.41
N ALA A 62 21.15 4.99 3.98
CA ALA A 62 19.82 4.41 4.06
C ALA A 62 19.40 4.15 5.53
N GLU A 63 20.29 3.60 6.34
CA GLU A 63 20.05 3.41 7.77
C GLU A 63 19.87 4.76 8.48
N GLN A 64 20.69 5.76 8.17
CA GLN A 64 20.60 7.08 8.78
C GLN A 64 19.26 7.75 8.47
N THR A 65 18.82 7.71 7.22
CA THR A 65 17.50 8.26 6.80
C THR A 65 16.36 7.66 7.64
N LEU A 66 16.40 6.33 7.85
CA LEU A 66 15.38 5.65 8.65
C LEU A 66 15.51 5.97 10.15
N ALA A 67 16.74 6.05 10.65
CA ALA A 67 17.04 6.40 12.03
C ALA A 67 16.54 7.79 12.38
N ASP A 68 16.75 8.79 11.51
CA ASP A 68 16.27 10.16 11.68
C ASP A 68 14.74 10.23 11.69
N ARG A 69 14.11 9.51 10.74
CA ARG A 69 12.64 9.46 10.65
C ARG A 69 11.97 8.81 11.86
N LEU A 70 12.61 7.80 12.45
CA LEU A 70 12.05 7.00 13.56
C LEU A 70 12.63 7.40 14.94
N GLY A 71 13.55 8.36 15.01
CA GLY A 71 14.14 8.81 16.25
C GLY A 71 15.03 7.76 16.93
N PHE A 72 15.85 7.03 16.17
CA PHE A 72 16.72 5.99 16.72
C PHE A 72 17.81 6.58 17.63
N SER A 73 17.98 6.01 18.81
CA SER A 73 19.17 6.27 19.64
C SER A 73 20.44 5.77 18.93
N PRO A 74 21.64 6.23 19.33
CA PRO A 74 22.90 5.73 18.77
C PRO A 74 23.07 4.21 18.84
N GLN A 75 22.52 3.57 19.89
CA GLN A 75 22.59 2.13 20.13
C GLN A 75 21.62 1.32 19.25
N LEU A 76 20.56 1.96 18.73
CA LEU A 76 19.61 1.27 17.85
C LEU A 76 20.16 1.24 16.42
N ARG A 77 20.35 0.04 15.90
CA ARG A 77 20.92 -0.19 14.58
C ARG A 77 20.00 -1.08 13.74
N LEU A 78 20.12 -0.97 12.43
CA LEU A 78 19.53 -1.95 11.51
C LEU A 78 20.52 -3.09 11.29
N ALA A 79 20.19 -4.30 11.73
CA ALA A 79 21.08 -5.45 11.60
C ALA A 79 21.52 -5.72 10.15
N CYS A 80 20.66 -5.43 9.17
CA CYS A 80 20.95 -5.60 7.74
C CYS A 80 21.94 -4.58 7.16
N GLN A 81 22.26 -3.52 7.90
CA GLN A 81 23.16 -2.44 7.46
C GLN A 81 24.42 -2.34 8.33
N THR A 82 24.47 -3.07 9.43
CA THR A 82 25.53 -2.94 10.42
C THR A 82 26.51 -4.10 10.29
N THR A 83 27.79 -3.77 10.05
CA THR A 83 28.93 -4.67 10.15
C THR A 83 29.75 -4.33 11.40
N ALA A 84 30.53 -5.27 11.91
CA ALA A 84 31.36 -5.06 13.07
C ALA A 84 32.82 -5.40 12.77
N SER A 85 33.76 -4.63 13.32
CA SER A 85 35.22 -4.84 13.22
C SER A 85 35.82 -5.53 14.45
N ASN A 86 35.07 -5.61 15.55
CA ASN A 86 35.44 -6.27 16.79
C ASN A 86 34.19 -6.86 17.45
N SER A 87 34.35 -7.48 18.64
CA SER A 87 33.24 -8.11 19.36
C SER A 87 32.11 -7.15 19.69
N VAL A 88 30.88 -7.60 19.48
CA VAL A 88 29.64 -6.84 19.69
C VAL A 88 28.63 -7.72 20.42
N THR A 89 27.92 -7.13 21.38
CA THR A 89 26.73 -7.74 21.96
C THR A 89 25.50 -6.98 21.45
N MET A 90 24.59 -7.69 20.78
CA MET A 90 23.35 -7.13 20.31
C MET A 90 22.14 -7.84 20.89
N ARG A 91 21.05 -7.10 21.08
CA ARG A 91 19.74 -7.62 21.46
C ARG A 91 18.76 -7.42 20.30
N ARG A 92 18.13 -8.49 19.86
CA ARG A 92 17.00 -8.41 18.93
C ARG A 92 15.79 -7.78 19.64
N LEU A 93 15.08 -6.87 19.00
CA LEU A 93 13.96 -6.13 19.61
C LEU A 93 12.59 -6.67 19.20
N ILE A 94 12.53 -7.50 18.16
CA ILE A 94 11.31 -8.15 17.67
C ILE A 94 11.48 -9.65 17.92
N LEU A 95 10.78 -10.19 18.92
CA LEU A 95 11.15 -11.44 19.58
C LEU A 95 10.02 -12.32 20.06
N ASP A 96 8.74 -11.89 19.95
CA ASP A 96 7.69 -12.79 20.38
C ASP A 96 7.47 -13.92 19.36
N ASP A 97 6.85 -15.01 19.83
CA ASP A 97 6.60 -16.19 19.00
C ASP A 97 5.69 -15.88 17.81
N ASP A 98 4.80 -14.88 17.96
CA ASP A 98 3.93 -14.41 16.91
C ASP A 98 4.74 -13.65 15.83
N ASP A 99 5.68 -12.78 16.21
CA ASP A 99 6.59 -12.11 15.29
C ASP A 99 7.47 -13.11 14.55
N VAL A 100 7.97 -14.15 15.24
CA VAL A 100 8.76 -15.22 14.63
C VAL A 100 7.91 -16.01 13.62
N ALA A 101 6.66 -16.33 13.97
CA ALA A 101 5.74 -17.04 13.08
C ALA A 101 5.37 -16.22 11.83
N LEU A 102 5.29 -14.89 11.96
CA LEU A 102 5.05 -13.99 10.83
C LEU A 102 6.26 -13.84 9.90
N VAL A 103 7.48 -14.01 10.43
CA VAL A 103 8.73 -13.91 9.66
C VAL A 103 9.15 -15.24 9.05
N ASP A 104 8.84 -16.36 9.70
CA ASP A 104 9.19 -17.71 9.22
C ASP A 104 8.24 -18.18 8.10
N GLN A 105 8.27 -17.45 7.00
CA GLN A 105 7.53 -17.80 5.79
C GLN A 105 8.22 -18.88 4.94
N ARG A 106 9.33 -19.45 5.41
CA ARG A 106 10.13 -20.47 4.69
C ARG A 106 9.38 -21.79 4.44
N GLY A 107 8.24 -22.01 5.11
CA GLY A 107 7.39 -23.19 4.92
C GLY A 107 6.11 -22.94 4.11
N ARG A 108 5.82 -21.72 3.73
CA ARG A 108 4.59 -21.37 2.97
C ARG A 108 4.88 -21.47 1.47
N SER A 109 3.98 -22.15 0.75
CA SER A 109 4.07 -22.37 -0.69
C SER A 109 4.31 -21.07 -1.46
N ALA A 110 4.93 -21.16 -2.65
CA ALA A 110 5.26 -20.06 -3.55
C ALA A 110 4.08 -19.14 -3.98
N ALA A 111 2.87 -19.41 -3.50
CA ALA A 111 1.69 -18.56 -3.62
C ALA A 111 1.54 -17.53 -2.48
N ALA A 112 2.34 -17.59 -1.43
CA ALA A 112 2.37 -16.54 -0.43
C ALA A 112 3.26 -15.43 -0.98
N VAL A 113 2.65 -14.34 -1.42
CA VAL A 113 3.35 -13.10 -1.77
C VAL A 113 4.29 -12.78 -0.61
N ALA A 114 5.58 -12.75 -0.88
CA ALA A 114 6.63 -12.46 0.09
C ALA A 114 6.28 -11.20 0.90
N ALA A 115 6.84 -11.07 2.09
CA ALA A 115 6.55 -10.02 3.05
C ALA A 115 6.69 -8.61 2.46
N GLY A 116 5.72 -8.19 1.66
CA GLY A 116 5.58 -6.87 1.07
C GLY A 116 6.60 -6.54 -0.02
N GLU A 117 6.15 -6.48 -1.27
CA GLU A 117 6.92 -5.97 -2.41
C GLU A 117 6.54 -4.51 -2.67
N GLU A 118 7.51 -3.62 -2.77
CA GLU A 118 7.29 -2.24 -3.25
C GLU A 118 7.00 -2.26 -4.74
N ARG A 119 5.85 -1.72 -5.11
CA ARG A 119 5.41 -1.59 -6.52
C ARG A 119 4.85 -0.21 -6.80
N SER A 120 5.12 0.29 -8.00
CA SER A 120 4.41 1.45 -8.54
C SER A 120 3.06 1.01 -9.09
N LEU A 121 1.97 1.58 -8.59
CA LEU A 121 0.60 1.18 -8.89
C LEU A 121 -0.28 2.39 -9.19
N ALA A 122 -1.28 2.21 -10.07
CA ALA A 122 -2.42 3.10 -10.07
C ALA A 122 -3.46 2.57 -9.08
N ILE A 123 -3.80 3.39 -8.10
CA ILE A 123 -4.68 3.07 -6.98
C ILE A 123 -5.94 3.88 -7.14
N MET A 124 -7.08 3.21 -7.22
CA MET A 124 -8.40 3.79 -7.40
C MET A 124 -9.23 3.60 -6.14
N PHE A 125 -9.86 4.67 -5.69
CA PHE A 125 -10.98 4.64 -4.76
C PHE A 125 -12.24 5.13 -5.47
N ALA A 126 -13.33 4.42 -5.28
CA ALA A 126 -14.63 4.79 -5.80
C ALA A 126 -15.67 4.64 -4.70
N ASP A 127 -16.62 5.58 -4.62
CA ASP A 127 -17.62 5.62 -3.56
C ASP A 127 -18.96 6.14 -4.11
N ILE A 128 -20.08 5.67 -3.55
CA ILE A 128 -21.42 6.14 -3.93
C ILE A 128 -21.68 7.50 -3.27
N ARG A 129 -22.24 8.41 -4.04
CA ARG A 129 -22.65 9.71 -3.49
C ARG A 129 -23.95 9.56 -2.73
N GLU A 130 -23.94 10.06 -1.48
CA GLU A 130 -25.15 10.13 -0.64
C GLU A 130 -25.83 8.77 -0.42
N PHE A 131 -25.04 7.68 -0.39
CA PHE A 131 -25.57 6.33 -0.19
C PHE A 131 -26.39 6.17 1.09
N THR A 132 -26.02 6.84 2.18
CA THR A 132 -26.77 6.84 3.43
C THR A 132 -28.22 7.31 3.19
N SER A 133 -28.39 8.44 2.50
CA SER A 133 -29.72 8.98 2.19
C SER A 133 -30.51 8.09 1.25
N PHE A 134 -29.83 7.42 0.29
CA PHE A 134 -30.45 6.44 -0.60
C PHE A 134 -30.92 5.19 0.16
N SER A 135 -30.11 4.69 1.09
CA SER A 135 -30.36 3.42 1.78
C SER A 135 -31.34 3.54 2.97
N GLU A 136 -31.43 4.72 3.58
CA GLU A 136 -32.22 4.94 4.81
C GLU A 136 -33.69 4.51 4.69
N PRO A 137 -34.45 4.81 3.60
CA PRO A 137 -35.83 4.40 3.45
C PRO A 137 -36.01 2.94 3.00
N LEU A 138 -34.94 2.21 2.64
CA LEU A 138 -35.02 0.89 2.04
C LEU A 138 -34.94 -0.24 3.07
N PRO A 139 -35.66 -1.35 2.86
CA PRO A 139 -35.44 -2.57 3.64
C PRO A 139 -33.99 -3.06 3.50
N PRO A 140 -33.37 -3.64 4.55
CA PRO A 140 -31.97 -4.08 4.51
C PRO A 140 -31.64 -5.06 3.37
N HIS A 141 -32.58 -5.93 2.98
CA HIS A 141 -32.38 -6.87 1.89
C HIS A 141 -32.30 -6.16 0.52
N ASP A 142 -33.04 -5.08 0.34
CA ASP A 142 -32.98 -4.27 -0.89
C ASP A 142 -31.65 -3.51 -0.97
N VAL A 143 -31.18 -2.99 0.15
CA VAL A 143 -29.85 -2.36 0.23
C VAL A 143 -28.74 -3.33 -0.16
N VAL A 144 -28.77 -4.56 0.35
CA VAL A 144 -27.81 -5.62 -0.02
C VAL A 144 -27.91 -5.96 -1.49
N HIS A 145 -29.14 -6.07 -2.04
CA HIS A 145 -29.36 -6.36 -3.47
C HIS A 145 -28.77 -5.25 -4.36
N VAL A 146 -29.04 -3.98 -4.04
CA VAL A 146 -28.53 -2.83 -4.79
C VAL A 146 -27.00 -2.79 -4.74
N LEU A 147 -26.40 -2.95 -3.54
CA LEU A 147 -24.95 -2.97 -3.39
C LEU A 147 -24.30 -4.10 -4.20
N ASN A 148 -24.84 -5.31 -4.13
CA ASN A 148 -24.32 -6.43 -4.92
C ASN A 148 -24.38 -6.16 -6.43
N ARG A 149 -25.49 -5.58 -6.91
CA ARG A 149 -25.64 -5.19 -8.31
C ARG A 149 -24.63 -4.13 -8.71
N TYR A 150 -24.43 -3.11 -7.88
CA TYR A 150 -23.43 -2.07 -8.07
C TYR A 150 -22.02 -2.67 -8.09
N PHE A 151 -21.61 -3.42 -7.07
CA PHE A 151 -20.29 -4.02 -6.99
C PHE A 151 -19.99 -4.97 -8.15
N HIS A 152 -20.99 -5.77 -8.57
CA HIS A 152 -20.83 -6.62 -9.73
C HIS A 152 -20.59 -5.82 -11.02
N ALA A 153 -21.34 -4.74 -11.21
CA ALA A 153 -21.18 -3.86 -12.37
C ALA A 153 -19.81 -3.15 -12.37
N MET A 154 -19.39 -2.58 -11.24
CA MET A 154 -18.10 -1.88 -11.10
C MET A 154 -16.92 -2.85 -11.20
N GLY A 155 -17.01 -4.01 -10.57
CA GLY A 155 -15.97 -5.03 -10.62
C GLY A 155 -15.72 -5.56 -12.04
N ARG A 156 -16.74 -5.66 -12.86
CA ARG A 156 -16.59 -6.01 -14.28
C ARG A 156 -15.79 -4.99 -15.07
N GLU A 157 -16.04 -3.71 -14.86
CA GLU A 157 -15.28 -2.64 -15.54
C GLU A 157 -13.83 -2.61 -15.05
N VAL A 158 -13.58 -2.77 -13.75
CA VAL A 158 -12.21 -2.88 -13.21
C VAL A 158 -11.48 -4.07 -13.85
N ALA A 159 -12.07 -5.25 -13.85
CA ALA A 159 -11.47 -6.47 -14.42
C ALA A 159 -11.25 -6.36 -15.94
N ARG A 160 -12.16 -5.72 -16.66
CA ARG A 160 -12.07 -5.49 -18.12
C ARG A 160 -10.79 -4.72 -18.51
N PHE A 161 -10.34 -3.82 -17.66
CA PHE A 161 -9.13 -3.04 -17.87
C PHE A 161 -7.93 -3.56 -17.05
N GLY A 162 -7.92 -4.85 -16.70
CA GLY A 162 -6.79 -5.51 -16.05
C GLY A 162 -6.57 -5.09 -14.58
N GLY A 163 -7.54 -4.42 -13.96
CA GLY A 163 -7.50 -4.09 -12.55
C GLY A 163 -7.98 -5.24 -11.66
N CYS A 164 -7.60 -5.17 -10.40
CA CYS A 164 -8.03 -6.09 -9.35
C CYS A 164 -8.76 -5.30 -8.25
N ILE A 165 -9.95 -5.78 -7.84
CA ILE A 165 -10.61 -5.25 -6.64
C ILE A 165 -9.83 -5.72 -5.42
N ASP A 166 -9.32 -4.78 -4.67
CA ASP A 166 -8.61 -5.03 -3.42
C ASP A 166 -9.59 -5.17 -2.25
N ASN A 167 -10.51 -4.23 -2.10
CA ASN A 167 -11.44 -4.21 -0.97
C ASN A 167 -12.76 -3.52 -1.30
N TYR A 168 -13.82 -3.97 -0.59
CA TYR A 168 -15.09 -3.27 -0.47
C TYR A 168 -15.19 -2.67 0.94
N MET A 169 -15.50 -1.37 1.03
CA MET A 169 -15.54 -0.62 2.29
C MET A 169 -16.88 0.09 2.40
N GLY A 170 -17.88 -0.59 2.97
CA GLY A 170 -19.26 -0.11 2.94
C GLY A 170 -19.78 -0.08 1.50
N ASP A 171 -20.04 1.11 0.96
CA ASP A 171 -20.41 1.37 -0.43
C ASP A 171 -19.21 1.74 -1.32
N GLY A 172 -18.01 1.80 -0.73
CA GLY A 172 -16.77 2.11 -1.43
C GLY A 172 -16.06 0.89 -2.00
N VAL A 173 -15.26 1.13 -3.04
CA VAL A 173 -14.42 0.14 -3.72
C VAL A 173 -12.98 0.66 -3.78
N MET A 174 -12.03 -0.18 -3.41
CA MET A 174 -10.61 0.03 -3.69
C MET A 174 -10.19 -0.94 -4.80
N ALA A 175 -9.53 -0.41 -5.84
CA ALA A 175 -9.00 -1.21 -6.95
C ALA A 175 -7.56 -0.83 -7.25
N LEU A 176 -6.77 -1.82 -7.68
CA LEU A 176 -5.35 -1.71 -8.01
C LEU A 176 -5.12 -2.08 -9.47
N PHE A 177 -4.22 -1.33 -10.14
CA PHE A 177 -3.77 -1.57 -11.50
C PHE A 177 -2.25 -1.55 -11.54
N GLY A 178 -1.63 -2.41 -12.33
CA GLY A 178 -0.17 -2.55 -12.38
C GLY A 178 0.36 -3.74 -11.57
N LEU A 179 -0.48 -4.73 -11.28
CA LEU A 179 -0.08 -5.94 -10.56
C LEU A 179 0.50 -7.02 -11.49
N GLY A 180 0.24 -6.95 -12.78
CA GLY A 180 0.73 -7.90 -13.78
C GLY A 180 2.24 -7.74 -14.04
N GLU A 181 2.94 -8.84 -14.34
CA GLU A 181 4.39 -8.82 -14.63
C GLU A 181 4.75 -8.02 -15.90
N SER A 182 3.82 -7.88 -16.86
CA SER A 182 3.98 -7.12 -18.08
C SER A 182 3.49 -5.68 -18.02
N ASP A 183 2.91 -5.27 -16.87
CA ASP A 183 2.39 -3.92 -16.72
C ASP A 183 3.52 -2.90 -16.64
N THR A 184 3.33 -1.79 -17.33
CA THR A 184 4.17 -0.60 -17.22
C THR A 184 3.43 0.47 -16.43
N ASP A 185 4.15 1.45 -15.89
CA ASP A 185 3.56 2.60 -15.19
C ASP A 185 2.49 3.29 -16.04
N HIS A 186 2.80 3.46 -17.33
CA HIS A 186 1.89 4.07 -18.29
C HIS A 186 0.64 3.21 -18.52
N SER A 187 0.79 1.90 -18.72
CA SER A 187 -0.37 1.00 -18.93
C SER A 187 -1.25 0.90 -17.69
N ALA A 188 -0.65 0.83 -16.50
CA ALA A 188 -1.37 0.82 -15.24
C ALA A 188 -2.19 2.10 -15.04
N ALA A 189 -1.58 3.26 -15.29
CA ALA A 189 -2.25 4.56 -15.20
C ALA A 189 -3.40 4.69 -16.23
N LEU A 190 -3.15 4.32 -17.50
CA LEU A 190 -4.16 4.40 -18.55
C LEU A 190 -5.34 3.46 -18.29
N ASN A 191 -5.07 2.22 -17.91
CA ASN A 191 -6.09 1.22 -17.57
C ASN A 191 -6.97 1.68 -16.40
N ALA A 192 -6.38 2.29 -15.38
CA ALA A 192 -7.13 2.84 -14.26
C ALA A 192 -8.08 3.96 -14.67
N VAL A 193 -7.64 4.87 -15.53
CA VAL A 193 -8.50 5.96 -16.04
C VAL A 193 -9.60 5.41 -16.94
N GLN A 194 -9.29 4.48 -17.83
CA GLN A 194 -10.27 3.83 -18.70
C GLN A 194 -11.34 3.09 -17.88
N ALA A 195 -10.93 2.35 -16.85
CA ALA A 195 -11.84 1.71 -15.92
C ALA A 195 -12.74 2.73 -15.21
N GLY A 196 -12.17 3.82 -14.69
CA GLY A 196 -12.93 4.88 -14.02
C GLY A 196 -13.99 5.52 -14.92
N LEU A 197 -13.63 5.86 -16.16
CA LEU A 197 -14.59 6.40 -17.15
C LEU A 197 -15.68 5.38 -17.52
N ALA A 198 -15.31 4.10 -17.67
CA ALA A 198 -16.27 3.02 -17.93
C ALA A 198 -17.21 2.80 -16.74
N MET A 199 -16.71 2.84 -15.51
CA MET A 199 -17.51 2.77 -14.28
C MET A 199 -18.53 3.90 -14.22
N LEU A 200 -18.15 5.15 -14.53
CA LEU A 200 -19.07 6.28 -14.57
C LEU A 200 -20.18 6.07 -15.62
N LYS A 201 -19.81 5.59 -16.80
CA LYS A 201 -20.80 5.28 -17.86
C LYS A 201 -21.76 4.14 -17.44
N THR A 202 -21.22 3.12 -16.79
CA THR A 202 -22.01 1.98 -16.27
C THR A 202 -22.92 2.44 -15.14
N MET A 203 -22.47 3.38 -14.29
CA MET A 203 -23.30 3.98 -13.26
C MET A 203 -24.47 4.78 -13.87
N ASP A 204 -24.21 5.59 -14.90
CA ASP A 204 -25.27 6.33 -15.59
C ASP A 204 -26.30 5.39 -16.23
N ALA A 205 -25.88 4.24 -16.77
CA ALA A 205 -26.78 3.22 -17.30
C ALA A 205 -27.58 2.47 -16.22
N LEU A 206 -27.12 2.48 -14.97
CA LEU A 206 -27.80 1.85 -13.84
C LEU A 206 -28.93 2.74 -13.25
N LYS A 207 -28.83 4.07 -13.39
CA LYS A 207 -29.78 5.03 -12.82
C LYS A 207 -31.24 4.77 -13.20
N PRO A 208 -31.63 4.52 -14.49
CA PRO A 208 -33.01 4.24 -14.83
C PRO A 208 -33.60 3.00 -14.13
N TYR A 209 -32.78 1.99 -13.92
CA TYR A 209 -33.21 0.83 -13.13
C TYR A 209 -33.48 1.19 -11.68
N LEU A 210 -32.58 1.94 -11.05
CA LEU A 210 -32.72 2.39 -9.66
C LEU A 210 -33.96 3.27 -9.46
N GLU A 211 -34.19 4.19 -10.39
CA GLU A 211 -35.37 5.07 -10.40
C GLU A 211 -36.68 4.27 -10.55
N THR A 212 -36.67 3.28 -11.44
CA THR A 212 -37.87 2.45 -11.67
C THR A 212 -38.15 1.51 -10.48
N ALA A 213 -37.10 0.92 -9.89
CA ALA A 213 -37.25 -0.06 -8.84
C ALA A 213 -37.44 0.56 -7.44
N TYR A 214 -36.81 1.72 -7.18
CA TYR A 214 -36.71 2.30 -5.83
C TYR A 214 -37.16 3.76 -5.77
N GLY A 215 -37.58 4.36 -6.87
CA GLY A 215 -38.04 5.76 -6.95
C GLY A 215 -36.93 6.82 -6.74
N GLN A 216 -35.69 6.41 -6.70
CA GLN A 216 -34.51 7.24 -6.48
C GLN A 216 -33.27 6.61 -7.11
N SER A 217 -32.24 7.42 -7.38
CA SER A 217 -30.96 6.95 -7.89
C SER A 217 -29.79 7.62 -7.15
N PHE A 218 -28.60 7.13 -7.39
CA PHE A 218 -27.37 7.72 -6.87
C PHE A 218 -26.33 7.91 -7.98
N ASP A 219 -25.29 8.61 -7.65
CA ASP A 219 -24.11 8.81 -8.49
C ASP A 219 -22.87 8.27 -7.75
N MET A 220 -21.70 8.34 -8.38
CA MET A 220 -20.45 7.90 -7.76
C MET A 220 -19.33 8.93 -7.96
N ARG A 221 -18.32 8.82 -7.12
CA ARG A 221 -17.08 9.59 -7.19
C ARG A 221 -15.91 8.63 -7.29
N ILE A 222 -14.88 9.03 -8.02
CA ILE A 222 -13.67 8.24 -8.23
C ILE A 222 -12.45 9.14 -8.03
N GLY A 223 -11.50 8.65 -7.24
CA GLY A 223 -10.17 9.25 -7.09
C GLY A 223 -9.10 8.25 -7.50
N ILE A 224 -8.15 8.68 -8.34
CA ILE A 224 -7.06 7.82 -8.80
C ILE A 224 -5.72 8.50 -8.56
N HIS A 225 -4.81 7.76 -7.95
CA HIS A 225 -3.42 8.18 -7.75
C HIS A 225 -2.47 7.13 -8.33
N PHE A 226 -1.36 7.59 -8.89
CA PHE A 226 -0.25 6.73 -9.25
C PHE A 226 0.92 6.98 -8.29
N GLY A 227 1.44 5.92 -7.67
CA GLY A 227 2.54 6.03 -6.72
C GLY A 227 2.99 4.68 -6.17
N GLU A 228 4.07 4.72 -5.39
CA GLU A 228 4.64 3.52 -4.76
C GLU A 228 3.82 3.08 -3.55
N ALA A 229 3.54 1.78 -3.48
CA ALA A 229 2.90 1.13 -2.35
C ALA A 229 3.54 -0.24 -2.10
N VAL A 230 3.45 -0.71 -0.87
CA VAL A 230 3.88 -2.06 -0.51
C VAL A 230 2.69 -3.00 -0.74
N VAL A 231 2.83 -3.93 -1.67
CA VAL A 231 1.85 -5.00 -1.92
C VAL A 231 2.26 -6.23 -1.14
N GLY A 232 1.42 -6.68 -0.25
CA GLY A 232 1.73 -7.81 0.62
C GLY A 232 0.50 -8.48 1.21
N SER A 233 0.70 -9.63 1.83
CA SER A 233 -0.35 -10.37 2.51
C SER A 233 -0.60 -9.80 3.90
N VAL A 234 -1.82 -9.37 4.17
CA VAL A 234 -2.24 -8.75 5.44
C VAL A 234 -3.49 -9.43 5.96
N GLY A 235 -3.50 -9.77 7.22
CA GLY A 235 -4.65 -10.39 7.88
C GLY A 235 -4.26 -11.40 8.95
N ALA A 236 -5.26 -11.98 9.61
CA ALA A 236 -5.04 -13.08 10.55
C ALA A 236 -4.68 -14.37 9.80
N ILE A 237 -3.95 -15.26 10.46
CA ILE A 237 -3.55 -16.58 9.92
C ILE A 237 -4.78 -17.30 9.34
N GLY A 238 -4.72 -17.68 8.07
CA GLY A 238 -5.79 -18.35 7.34
C GLY A 238 -6.92 -17.43 6.81
N ARG A 239 -6.77 -16.10 6.98
CA ARG A 239 -7.66 -15.06 6.44
C ARG A 239 -6.88 -13.89 5.86
N GLU A 240 -5.66 -14.15 5.44
CA GLU A 240 -4.82 -13.15 4.81
C GLU A 240 -5.37 -12.81 3.42
N ARG A 241 -5.21 -11.55 3.04
CA ARG A 241 -5.45 -11.09 1.68
C ARG A 241 -4.27 -10.26 1.20
N VAL A 242 -3.97 -10.36 -0.07
CA VAL A 242 -3.00 -9.49 -0.72
C VAL A 242 -3.63 -8.11 -0.88
N THR A 243 -2.99 -7.08 -0.34
CA THR A 243 -3.45 -5.69 -0.41
C THR A 243 -2.27 -4.73 -0.57
N ALA A 244 -2.55 -3.51 -0.99
CA ALA A 244 -1.56 -2.44 -1.05
C ALA A 244 -1.64 -1.55 0.20
N ILE A 245 -0.48 -1.22 0.76
CA ILE A 245 -0.35 -0.32 1.93
C ILE A 245 0.68 0.77 1.62
N GLY A 246 0.38 1.99 2.00
CA GLY A 246 1.32 3.10 1.86
C GLY A 246 0.64 4.46 1.83
N ASP A 247 1.46 5.51 1.75
CA ASP A 247 0.96 6.89 1.64
C ASP A 247 0.19 7.10 0.34
N ALA A 248 0.60 6.44 -0.75
CA ALA A 248 -0.09 6.49 -2.04
C ALA A 248 -1.54 5.98 -1.93
N VAL A 249 -1.80 4.92 -1.17
CA VAL A 249 -3.15 4.39 -0.92
C VAL A 249 -4.02 5.41 -0.20
N ASN A 250 -3.47 6.00 0.88
CA ASN A 250 -4.16 7.04 1.63
C ASN A 250 -4.43 8.28 0.77
N PHE A 251 -3.50 8.64 -0.11
CA PHE A 251 -3.65 9.79 -0.98
C PHE A 251 -4.74 9.57 -2.03
N ALA A 252 -4.82 8.40 -2.65
CA ALA A 252 -5.89 8.04 -3.59
C ALA A 252 -7.29 8.16 -2.94
N SER A 253 -7.45 7.65 -1.71
CA SER A 253 -8.71 7.81 -0.94
C SER A 253 -9.09 9.28 -0.71
N ARG A 254 -8.09 10.13 -0.44
CA ARG A 254 -8.33 11.57 -0.23
C ARG A 254 -8.68 12.30 -1.51
N ILE A 255 -8.14 11.87 -2.67
CA ILE A 255 -8.54 12.39 -3.98
C ILE A 255 -10.00 12.06 -4.28
N GLU A 256 -10.45 10.82 -3.96
CA GLU A 256 -11.87 10.47 -4.04
C GLU A 256 -12.71 11.44 -3.21
N GLY A 257 -12.35 11.64 -1.94
CA GLY A 257 -13.06 12.55 -1.04
C GLY A 257 -13.10 14.00 -1.51
N ALA A 258 -12.07 14.49 -2.21
CA ALA A 258 -12.00 15.85 -2.75
C ALA A 258 -13.10 16.12 -3.80
N ASN A 259 -13.54 15.10 -4.54
CA ASN A 259 -14.66 15.24 -5.48
C ASN A 259 -15.92 15.82 -4.83
N LYS A 260 -16.13 15.59 -3.52
CA LYS A 260 -17.32 16.07 -2.82
C LYS A 260 -17.36 17.59 -2.74
N ALA A 261 -16.23 18.20 -2.36
CA ALA A 261 -16.12 19.65 -2.24
C ALA A 261 -16.12 20.33 -3.61
N GLU A 262 -15.49 19.70 -4.58
CA GLU A 262 -15.28 20.25 -5.92
C GLU A 262 -16.46 19.98 -6.88
N GLY A 263 -17.40 19.10 -6.52
CA GLY A 263 -18.54 18.73 -7.36
C GLY A 263 -18.14 17.97 -8.62
N THR A 264 -17.02 17.24 -8.57
CA THR A 264 -16.49 16.43 -9.68
C THR A 264 -16.88 14.96 -9.51
N ARG A 265 -16.66 14.15 -10.57
CA ARG A 265 -16.92 12.69 -10.55
C ARG A 265 -15.65 11.85 -10.61
N LEU A 266 -14.61 12.32 -11.32
CA LEU A 266 -13.35 11.62 -11.49
C LEU A 266 -12.20 12.63 -11.36
N LEU A 267 -11.44 12.49 -10.28
CA LEU A 267 -10.22 13.26 -10.05
C LEU A 267 -8.99 12.33 -10.08
N ILE A 268 -7.92 12.84 -10.65
CA ILE A 268 -6.61 12.19 -10.67
C ILE A 268 -5.54 13.07 -10.05
N SER A 269 -4.47 12.45 -9.55
CA SER A 269 -3.29 13.15 -9.05
C SER A 269 -2.42 13.72 -10.17
N GLU A 270 -1.56 14.68 -9.81
CA GLU A 270 -0.53 15.23 -10.70
C GLU A 270 0.43 14.14 -11.22
N ALA A 271 0.81 13.16 -10.37
CA ALA A 271 1.68 12.05 -10.77
C ALA A 271 1.03 11.21 -11.89
N LEU A 272 -0.26 10.92 -11.80
CA LEU A 272 -0.97 10.19 -12.85
C LEU A 272 -1.15 11.06 -14.12
N HIS A 273 -1.46 12.33 -13.94
CA HIS A 273 -1.54 13.28 -15.06
C HIS A 273 -0.22 13.39 -15.81
N ALA A 274 0.93 13.39 -15.11
CA ALA A 274 2.25 13.45 -15.73
C ALA A 274 2.55 12.23 -16.63
N LEU A 275 2.00 11.06 -16.31
CA LEU A 275 2.17 9.84 -17.13
C LEU A 275 1.32 9.85 -18.41
N LEU A 276 0.12 10.41 -18.36
CA LEU A 276 -0.85 10.30 -19.45
C LEU A 276 -1.01 11.58 -20.28
N GLY A 277 -0.81 12.75 -19.66
CA GLY A 277 -0.78 14.06 -20.30
C GLY A 277 -1.79 14.25 -21.44
N PRO A 278 -1.31 14.33 -22.69
CA PRO A 278 -2.15 14.65 -23.85
C PRO A 278 -3.26 13.63 -24.17
N GLN A 279 -3.20 12.43 -23.58
CA GLN A 279 -4.21 11.38 -23.80
C GLN A 279 -5.49 11.63 -23.01
N LEU A 280 -5.49 12.63 -22.10
CA LEU A 280 -6.61 12.95 -21.24
C LEU A 280 -7.35 14.21 -21.70
N GLN A 281 -8.68 14.12 -21.69
CA GLN A 281 -9.52 15.31 -21.75
C GLN A 281 -9.74 15.82 -20.33
N ILE A 282 -9.07 16.93 -20.00
CA ILE A 282 -9.16 17.56 -18.68
C ILE A 282 -10.28 18.59 -18.68
N GLY A 283 -11.24 18.44 -17.75
CA GLY A 283 -12.28 19.42 -17.50
C GLY A 283 -11.74 20.61 -16.69
N ARG A 284 -11.31 20.35 -15.46
CA ARG A 284 -10.77 21.37 -14.54
C ARG A 284 -9.41 20.93 -13.98
N SER A 285 -8.53 21.90 -13.79
CA SER A 285 -7.31 21.75 -13.00
C SER A 285 -7.52 22.47 -11.68
N LEU A 286 -7.35 21.76 -10.58
CA LEU A 286 -7.68 22.21 -9.24
C LEU A 286 -6.43 22.25 -8.37
N ARG A 287 -6.37 23.19 -7.42
CA ARG A 287 -5.43 23.16 -6.30
C ARG A 287 -6.23 23.08 -5.01
N VAL A 288 -6.12 21.97 -4.31
CA VAL A 288 -6.96 21.72 -3.14
C VAL A 288 -6.11 21.26 -1.95
N PRO A 289 -6.47 21.69 -0.74
CA PRO A 289 -5.90 21.10 0.47
C PRO A 289 -6.41 19.66 0.59
N VAL A 290 -5.51 18.74 0.89
CA VAL A 290 -5.84 17.33 1.08
C VAL A 290 -5.81 17.01 2.57
N LYS A 291 -6.91 16.49 3.12
CA LYS A 291 -7.05 16.21 4.55
C LYS A 291 -5.89 15.39 5.09
N GLY A 292 -5.20 15.91 6.13
CA GLY A 292 -4.08 15.24 6.78
C GLY A 292 -2.75 15.27 6.00
N LYS A 293 -2.65 16.12 4.98
CA LYS A 293 -1.39 16.49 4.33
C LYS A 293 -1.20 17.99 4.38
N SER A 294 0.03 18.45 4.48
CA SER A 294 0.37 19.88 4.44
C SER A 294 0.42 20.38 3.00
N GLY A 295 -0.08 21.63 2.77
CA GLY A 295 -0.05 22.30 1.47
C GLY A 295 -1.25 21.98 0.57
N GLU A 296 -1.15 22.49 -0.65
CA GLU A 296 -2.14 22.27 -1.71
C GLU A 296 -1.58 21.29 -2.75
N TYR A 297 -2.45 20.46 -3.29
CA TYR A 297 -2.12 19.46 -4.29
C TYR A 297 -2.84 19.74 -5.59
N ALA A 298 -2.13 19.61 -6.71
CA ALA A 298 -2.73 19.70 -8.04
C ALA A 298 -3.52 18.40 -8.32
N LEU A 299 -4.81 18.58 -8.60
CA LEU A 299 -5.70 17.51 -9.02
C LEU A 299 -6.35 17.90 -10.36
N TYR A 300 -6.66 16.90 -11.18
CA TYR A 300 -7.20 17.10 -12.51
C TYR A 300 -8.50 16.31 -12.68
N GLU A 301 -9.55 17.01 -13.10
CA GLU A 301 -10.82 16.36 -13.44
C GLU A 301 -10.70 15.74 -14.84
N VAL A 302 -10.90 14.43 -14.94
CA VAL A 302 -10.91 13.73 -16.21
C VAL A 302 -12.35 13.57 -16.69
N VAL A 303 -12.63 14.09 -17.89
CA VAL A 303 -13.95 14.01 -18.52
C VAL A 303 -14.00 13.06 -19.72
N GLY A 304 -12.84 12.61 -20.20
CA GLY A 304 -12.71 11.67 -21.31
C GLY A 304 -11.26 11.37 -21.67
N LEU A 305 -11.08 10.60 -22.73
CA LEU A 305 -9.80 10.40 -23.41
C LEU A 305 -9.79 11.22 -24.69
N ALA A 306 -8.58 11.69 -25.08
CA ALA A 306 -8.39 12.50 -26.28
C ALA A 306 -8.50 11.66 -27.56
#